data_ffcb5ff12634b5f07ccab7dfad29929f
#
_entry.id   ffcb5ff12634b5f07ccab7dfad29929f
#
_cell.length_a   1.000
_cell.length_b   1.000
_cell.length_c   1.000
_cell.angle_alpha   90.00
_cell.angle_beta   90.00
_cell.angle_gamma   90.00
#
_symmetry.space_group_name_H-M   'P 1'
#
loop_
_entity.id
_entity.type
_entity.pdbx_description
1 polymer ?
#
loop_
_entity_poly.entity_id
_entity_poly.type
_entity_poly.pdbx_seq_one_letter_code
_entity_poly.pdbx_strand_id
1 'polypeptide(L)'
;GTKFEVQPLLRSCANGSSELMSNISGSLIGMLYNAQLMRFLGEDGVATYGVLMYVQFIFVAIDIGYSIGCAPIISYHYGARNHPELRNLLTKGLKVMGILGIVMTIAAISLSGTLANIFVGYDATLCELTRHAFHLFSFAFLLAGFNIFLSSFFTALNNGGVSAAISFLRTLVFQAASVILLP
;
A
#
# COMPACT_ATOMS: atom_id res chain seq x y z
N GLY A 1 -37.77 -19.33 4.72
CA GLY A 1 -36.71 -19.06 5.69
C GLY A 1 -35.36 -19.30 5.04
N THR A 2 -34.52 -18.29 4.99
CA THR A 2 -33.13 -18.39 4.52
C THR A 2 -32.37 -19.31 5.46
N LYS A 3 -31.90 -20.44 4.95
CA LYS A 3 -31.01 -21.32 5.72
C LYS A 3 -29.68 -20.64 5.89
N PHE A 4 -29.19 -20.55 7.11
CA PHE A 4 -27.86 -20.05 7.41
C PHE A 4 -26.80 -21.04 6.93
N GLU A 5 -26.07 -20.69 5.88
CA GLU A 5 -25.01 -21.51 5.32
C GLU A 5 -23.65 -21.10 5.88
N VAL A 6 -23.07 -21.93 6.72
CA VAL A 6 -21.78 -21.67 7.38
C VAL A 6 -20.61 -21.66 6.39
N GLN A 7 -20.66 -22.51 5.36
CA GLN A 7 -19.56 -22.70 4.43
C GLN A 7 -19.24 -21.45 3.58
N PRO A 8 -20.21 -20.70 3.00
CA PRO A 8 -19.95 -19.45 2.33
C PRO A 8 -19.39 -18.37 3.29
N LEU A 9 -19.88 -18.34 4.53
CA LEU A 9 -19.40 -17.42 5.55
C LEU A 9 -17.91 -17.65 5.86
N LEU A 10 -17.52 -18.90 6.12
CA LEU A 10 -16.11 -19.25 6.37
C LEU A 10 -15.20 -18.92 5.18
N ARG A 11 -15.67 -19.16 3.96
CA ARG A 11 -14.92 -18.78 2.75
C ARG A 11 -14.74 -17.26 2.63
N SER A 12 -15.77 -16.49 2.93
CA SER A 12 -15.70 -15.02 2.92
C SER A 12 -14.74 -14.51 4.00
N CYS A 13 -14.79 -15.07 5.20
CA CYS A 13 -13.84 -14.74 6.27
C CYS A 13 -12.39 -15.10 5.88
N ALA A 14 -12.18 -16.28 5.30
CA ALA A 14 -10.87 -16.70 4.82
C ALA A 14 -10.35 -15.79 3.69
N ASN A 15 -11.22 -15.37 2.79
CA ASN A 15 -10.84 -14.42 1.72
C ASN A 15 -10.53 -13.01 2.27
N GLY A 16 -11.29 -12.56 3.27
CA GLY A 16 -11.06 -11.28 3.95
C GLY A 16 -9.85 -11.26 4.91
N SER A 17 -9.34 -12.43 5.31
CA SER A 17 -8.18 -12.52 6.22
C SER A 17 -6.90 -11.92 5.64
N SER A 18 -6.79 -11.82 4.31
CA SER A 18 -5.67 -11.16 3.64
C SER A 18 -5.59 -9.67 3.98
N GLU A 19 -6.74 -9.00 4.06
CA GLU A 19 -6.81 -7.59 4.42
C GLU A 19 -6.46 -7.37 5.89
N LEU A 20 -6.99 -8.22 6.78
CA LEU A 20 -6.64 -8.20 8.19
C LEU A 20 -5.12 -8.38 8.39
N MET A 21 -4.51 -9.36 7.69
CA MET A 21 -3.08 -9.61 7.76
C MET A 21 -2.26 -8.42 7.26
N SER A 22 -2.70 -7.76 6.19
CA SER A 22 -2.05 -6.55 5.67
C SER A 22 -2.06 -5.41 6.70
N ASN A 23 -3.19 -5.17 7.36
CA ASN A 23 -3.33 -4.10 8.35
C ASN A 23 -2.50 -4.37 9.61
N ILE A 24 -2.52 -5.61 10.13
CA ILE A 24 -1.69 -6.00 11.27
C ILE A 24 -0.20 -5.87 10.92
N SER A 25 0.20 -6.38 9.77
CA SER A 25 1.59 -6.31 9.31
C SER A 25 2.05 -4.86 9.15
N GLY A 26 1.21 -3.99 8.57
CA GLY A 26 1.50 -2.57 8.42
C GLY A 26 1.70 -1.86 9.76
N SER A 27 0.87 -2.17 10.76
CA SER A 27 1.00 -1.60 12.11
C SER A 27 2.30 -2.05 12.79
N LEU A 28 2.65 -3.33 12.70
CA LEU A 28 3.91 -3.85 13.25
C LEU A 28 5.14 -3.21 12.59
N ILE A 29 5.12 -3.08 11.28
CA ILE A 29 6.20 -2.42 10.54
C ILE A 29 6.31 -0.94 10.89
N GLY A 30 5.17 -0.23 11.04
CA GLY A 30 5.16 1.14 11.50
C GLY A 30 5.82 1.32 12.88
N MET A 31 5.57 0.39 13.81
CA MET A 31 6.26 0.39 15.12
C MET A 31 7.77 0.16 14.98
N LEU A 32 8.19 -0.77 14.11
CA LEU A 32 9.60 -1.02 13.84
C LEU A 32 10.31 0.19 13.23
N TYR A 33 9.70 0.85 12.25
CA TYR A 33 10.23 2.08 11.66
C TYR A 33 10.39 3.18 12.71
N ASN A 34 9.37 3.42 13.54
CA ASN A 34 9.44 4.44 14.59
C ASN A 34 10.56 4.11 15.61
N ALA A 35 10.71 2.85 16.00
CA ALA A 35 11.78 2.42 16.93
C ALA A 35 13.18 2.63 16.34
N GLN A 36 13.39 2.29 15.07
CA GLN A 36 14.68 2.48 14.40
C GLN A 36 14.98 3.96 14.15
N LEU A 37 14.00 4.72 13.67
CA LEU A 37 14.17 6.16 13.43
C LEU A 37 14.47 6.92 14.72
N MET A 38 13.78 6.58 15.83
CA MET A 38 14.08 7.14 17.14
C MET A 38 15.52 6.84 17.57
N ARG A 39 16.02 5.64 17.28
CA ARG A 39 17.38 5.22 17.63
C ARG A 39 18.47 5.95 16.83
N PHE A 40 18.25 6.18 15.52
CA PHE A 40 19.27 6.72 14.62
C PHE A 40 19.15 8.24 14.39
N LEU A 41 17.95 8.78 14.35
CA LEU A 41 17.67 10.17 14.01
C LEU A 41 16.93 10.92 15.13
N GLY A 42 16.59 10.25 16.23
CA GLY A 42 15.88 10.85 17.35
C GLY A 42 14.45 11.29 16.97
N GLU A 43 13.96 12.32 17.65
CA GLU A 43 12.59 12.84 17.47
C GLU A 43 12.36 13.39 16.06
N ASP A 44 13.38 13.97 15.43
CA ASP A 44 13.30 14.55 14.07
C ASP A 44 13.03 13.45 13.03
N GLY A 45 13.63 12.28 13.18
CA GLY A 45 13.39 11.15 12.30
C GLY A 45 11.95 10.63 12.41
N VAL A 46 11.39 10.55 13.61
CA VAL A 46 10.02 10.12 13.85
C VAL A 46 9.03 11.16 13.32
N ALA A 47 9.30 12.46 13.54
CA ALA A 47 8.49 13.55 13.02
C ALA A 47 8.46 13.55 11.47
N THR A 48 9.63 13.42 10.84
CA THR A 48 9.77 13.29 9.38
C THR A 48 8.95 12.12 8.85
N TYR A 49 9.07 10.95 9.47
CA TYR A 49 8.31 9.76 9.06
C TYR A 49 6.80 9.98 9.19
N GLY A 50 6.35 10.66 10.24
CA GLY A 50 4.94 11.02 10.40
C GLY A 50 4.41 11.83 9.22
N VAL A 51 5.16 12.84 8.78
CA VAL A 51 4.78 13.66 7.61
C VAL A 51 4.69 12.82 6.34
N LEU A 52 5.68 11.93 6.10
CA LEU A 52 5.65 11.01 4.96
C LEU A 52 4.42 10.10 4.98
N MET A 53 4.04 9.59 6.16
CA MET A 53 2.87 8.72 6.31
C MET A 53 1.56 9.42 5.98
N TYR A 54 1.38 10.71 6.30
CA TYR A 54 0.20 11.46 5.89
C TYR A 54 0.05 11.54 4.38
N VAL A 55 1.13 11.82 3.66
CA VAL A 55 1.12 11.89 2.18
C VAL A 55 0.92 10.49 1.57
N GLN A 56 1.61 9.49 2.11
CA GLN A 56 1.44 8.10 1.70
C GLN A 56 -0.02 7.65 1.84
N PHE A 57 -0.67 8.01 2.94
CA PHE A 57 -2.07 7.63 3.19
C PHE A 57 -3.00 8.13 2.09
N ILE A 58 -2.81 9.38 1.62
CA ILE A 58 -3.61 9.95 0.53
C ILE A 58 -3.36 9.19 -0.77
N PHE A 59 -2.10 8.89 -1.10
CA PHE A 59 -1.76 8.19 -2.35
C PHE A 59 -2.25 6.74 -2.36
N VAL A 60 -2.04 6.04 -1.26
CA VAL A 60 -2.53 4.67 -1.08
C VAL A 60 -4.07 4.61 -1.16
N ALA A 61 -4.78 5.62 -0.65
CA ALA A 61 -6.22 5.70 -0.77
C ALA A 61 -6.71 5.76 -2.23
N ILE A 62 -5.96 6.43 -3.12
CA ILE A 62 -6.26 6.47 -4.56
C ILE A 62 -6.10 5.07 -5.17
N ASP A 63 -4.99 4.39 -4.88
CA ASP A 63 -4.72 3.03 -5.38
C ASP A 63 -5.76 2.02 -4.88
N ILE A 64 -6.13 2.10 -3.61
CA ILE A 64 -7.18 1.26 -2.99
C ILE A 64 -8.53 1.57 -3.64
N GLY A 65 -8.88 2.85 -3.82
CA GLY A 65 -10.14 3.25 -4.43
C GLY A 65 -10.32 2.69 -5.84
N TYR A 66 -9.28 2.78 -6.67
CA TYR A 66 -9.28 2.17 -8.00
C TYR A 66 -9.42 0.63 -7.91
N SER A 67 -8.67 0.00 -7.03
CA SER A 67 -8.66 -1.46 -6.88
C SER A 67 -10.02 -2.01 -6.43
N ILE A 68 -10.65 -1.35 -5.46
CA ILE A 68 -12.00 -1.69 -4.99
C ILE A 68 -13.03 -1.46 -6.11
N GLY A 69 -12.91 -0.37 -6.85
CA GLY A 69 -13.80 -0.08 -7.98
C GLY A 69 -13.74 -1.14 -9.09
N CYS A 70 -12.57 -1.75 -9.31
CA CYS A 70 -12.39 -2.82 -10.29
C CYS A 70 -12.88 -4.20 -9.79
N ALA A 71 -12.92 -4.43 -8.48
CA ALA A 71 -13.21 -5.74 -7.90
C ALA A 71 -14.54 -6.37 -8.35
N PRO A 72 -15.69 -5.65 -8.43
CA PRO A 72 -16.95 -6.23 -8.92
C PRO A 72 -16.87 -6.70 -10.37
N ILE A 73 -16.17 -5.95 -11.23
CA ILE A 73 -16.02 -6.29 -12.66
C ILE A 73 -15.16 -7.55 -12.80
N ILE A 74 -14.07 -7.64 -12.04
CA ILE A 74 -13.19 -8.80 -12.02
C ILE A 74 -13.96 -10.04 -11.54
N SER A 75 -14.70 -9.92 -10.43
CA SER A 75 -15.49 -11.02 -9.86
C SER A 75 -16.60 -11.49 -10.83
N TYR A 76 -17.26 -10.57 -11.54
CA TYR A 76 -18.26 -10.89 -12.55
C TYR A 76 -17.67 -11.73 -13.69
N HIS A 77 -16.56 -11.28 -14.30
CA HIS A 77 -15.91 -12.02 -15.39
C HIS A 77 -15.31 -13.35 -14.95
N TYR A 78 -14.87 -13.43 -13.70
CA TYR A 78 -14.42 -14.68 -13.11
C TYR A 78 -15.57 -15.69 -12.99
N GLY A 79 -16.71 -15.26 -12.45
CA GLY A 79 -17.92 -16.10 -12.37
C GLY A 79 -18.43 -16.55 -13.75
N ALA A 80 -18.35 -15.68 -14.75
CA ALA A 80 -18.71 -15.95 -16.14
C ALA A 80 -17.65 -16.78 -16.90
N ARG A 81 -16.53 -17.17 -16.27
CA ARG A 81 -15.39 -17.88 -16.89
C ARG A 81 -14.81 -17.19 -18.12
N ASN A 82 -14.91 -15.87 -18.17
CA ASN A 82 -14.38 -15.05 -19.27
C ASN A 82 -12.90 -14.71 -19.05
N HIS A 83 -12.03 -15.69 -19.27
CA HIS A 83 -10.60 -15.55 -19.08
C HIS A 83 -9.92 -14.50 -19.97
N PRO A 84 -10.32 -14.32 -21.25
CA PRO A 84 -9.76 -13.26 -22.08
C PRO A 84 -9.96 -11.86 -21.47
N GLU A 85 -11.17 -11.59 -20.95
CA GLU A 85 -11.47 -10.28 -20.36
C GLU A 85 -10.77 -10.10 -18.99
N LEU A 86 -10.64 -11.16 -18.20
CA LEU A 86 -9.83 -11.11 -16.97
C LEU A 86 -8.38 -10.71 -17.23
N ARG A 87 -7.77 -11.28 -18.30
CA ARG A 87 -6.41 -10.91 -18.71
C ARG A 87 -6.33 -9.46 -19.19
N ASN A 88 -7.35 -9.00 -19.91
CA ASN A 88 -7.46 -7.62 -20.37
C ASN A 88 -7.57 -6.65 -19.18
N LEU A 89 -8.43 -6.95 -18.20
CA LEU A 89 -8.59 -6.17 -16.97
C LEU A 89 -7.29 -6.10 -16.15
N LEU A 90 -6.59 -7.24 -16.01
CA LEU A 90 -5.30 -7.27 -15.34
C LEU A 90 -4.29 -6.36 -16.04
N THR A 91 -4.17 -6.49 -17.37
CA THR A 91 -3.21 -5.70 -18.16
C THR A 91 -3.54 -4.20 -18.11
N LYS A 92 -4.81 -3.83 -18.23
CA LYS A 92 -5.26 -2.44 -18.12
C LYS A 92 -5.03 -1.89 -16.73
N GLY A 93 -5.35 -2.66 -15.68
CA GLY A 93 -5.14 -2.27 -14.31
C GLY A 93 -3.66 -2.03 -14.00
N LEU A 94 -2.77 -2.92 -14.44
CA LEU A 94 -1.32 -2.72 -14.27
C LEU A 94 -0.80 -1.48 -15.00
N LYS A 95 -1.32 -1.17 -16.20
CA LYS A 95 -0.97 0.08 -16.91
C LYS A 95 -1.43 1.32 -16.15
N VAL A 96 -2.65 1.31 -15.62
CA VAL A 96 -3.18 2.41 -14.81
C VAL A 96 -2.34 2.60 -13.56
N MET A 97 -2.00 1.52 -12.84
CA MET A 97 -1.13 1.58 -11.66
C MET A 97 0.27 2.13 -11.99
N GLY A 98 0.83 1.74 -13.14
CA GLY A 98 2.11 2.29 -13.60
C GLY A 98 2.04 3.81 -13.86
N ILE A 99 0.99 4.27 -14.51
CA ILE A 99 0.78 5.71 -14.76
C ILE A 99 0.57 6.45 -13.42
N LEU A 100 -0.30 5.95 -12.54
CA LEU A 100 -0.53 6.53 -11.22
C LEU A 100 0.75 6.60 -10.40
N GLY A 101 1.53 5.51 -10.35
CA GLY A 101 2.81 5.48 -9.64
C GLY A 101 3.78 6.55 -10.13
N ILE A 102 3.90 6.74 -11.45
CA ILE A 102 4.74 7.80 -12.03
C ILE A 102 4.22 9.19 -11.65
N VAL A 103 2.92 9.43 -11.79
CA VAL A 103 2.30 10.72 -11.45
C VAL A 103 2.48 11.03 -9.96
N MET A 104 2.26 10.07 -9.08
CA MET A 104 2.42 10.23 -7.63
C MET A 104 3.87 10.49 -7.24
N THR A 105 4.83 9.80 -7.88
CA THR A 105 6.26 10.03 -7.66
C THR A 105 6.66 11.44 -8.06
N ILE A 106 6.26 11.89 -9.24
CA ILE A 106 6.53 13.25 -9.71
C ILE A 106 5.87 14.27 -8.79
N ALA A 107 4.62 14.05 -8.38
CA ALA A 107 3.90 14.92 -7.46
C ALA A 107 4.60 15.01 -6.10
N ALA A 108 5.01 13.87 -5.52
CA ALA A 108 5.71 13.84 -4.24
C ALA A 108 7.05 14.60 -4.28
N ILE A 109 7.83 14.41 -5.34
CA ILE A 109 9.11 15.12 -5.52
C ILE A 109 8.87 16.62 -5.71
N SER A 110 7.94 17.00 -6.60
CA SER A 110 7.66 18.40 -6.91
C SER A 110 7.09 19.19 -5.73
N LEU A 111 6.26 18.53 -4.92
CA LEU A 111 5.60 19.13 -3.76
C LEU A 111 6.39 18.96 -2.47
N SER A 112 7.52 18.24 -2.47
CA SER A 112 8.30 17.90 -1.28
C SER A 112 8.66 19.14 -0.44
N GLY A 113 9.13 20.21 -1.08
CA GLY A 113 9.47 21.45 -0.39
C GLY A 113 8.26 22.17 0.21
N THR A 114 7.15 22.24 -0.53
CA THR A 114 5.90 22.84 -0.05
C THR A 114 5.30 22.04 1.11
N LEU A 115 5.27 20.72 0.98
CA LEU A 115 4.77 19.83 2.04
C LEU A 115 5.65 19.91 3.29
N ALA A 116 6.97 19.88 3.15
CA ALA A 116 7.87 20.02 4.29
C ALA A 116 7.64 21.36 5.00
N ASN A 117 7.52 22.47 4.26
CA ASN A 117 7.25 23.78 4.85
C ASN A 117 5.89 23.85 5.57
N ILE A 118 4.85 23.22 5.05
CA ILE A 118 3.52 23.23 5.67
C ILE A 118 3.53 22.47 7.01
N PHE A 119 4.19 21.31 7.07
CA PHE A 119 4.15 20.44 8.25
C PHE A 119 5.22 20.79 9.29
N VAL A 120 6.43 21.16 8.85
CA VAL A 120 7.61 21.31 9.71
C VAL A 120 8.41 22.59 9.42
N GLY A 121 7.80 23.60 8.79
CA GLY A 121 8.45 24.85 8.42
C GLY A 121 8.91 25.74 9.60
N TYR A 122 8.59 25.37 10.84
CA TYR A 122 9.06 26.02 12.05
C TYR A 122 10.54 25.67 12.40
N ASP A 123 11.07 24.60 11.84
CA ASP A 123 12.46 24.17 12.03
C ASP A 123 13.14 23.91 10.68
N ALA A 124 14.18 24.67 10.37
CA ALA A 124 14.87 24.59 9.09
C ALA A 124 15.60 23.25 8.88
N THR A 125 16.15 22.66 9.95
CA THR A 125 16.86 21.38 9.90
C THR A 125 15.89 20.26 9.64
N LEU A 126 14.78 20.23 10.37
CA LEU A 126 13.73 19.23 10.20
C LEU A 126 13.05 19.34 8.82
N CYS A 127 12.89 20.57 8.31
CA CYS A 127 12.34 20.81 6.98
C CYS A 127 13.23 20.22 5.87
N GLU A 128 14.55 20.42 5.96
CA GLU A 128 15.51 19.87 4.99
C GLU A 128 15.58 18.34 5.07
N LEU A 129 15.59 17.78 6.28
CA LEU A 129 15.52 16.33 6.50
C LEU A 129 14.24 15.74 5.88
N THR A 130 13.10 16.37 6.12
CA THR A 130 11.81 15.94 5.60
C THR A 130 11.78 16.00 4.08
N ARG A 131 12.32 17.07 3.48
CA ARG A 131 12.42 17.21 2.02
C ARG A 131 13.29 16.13 1.41
N HIS A 132 14.44 15.84 2.00
CA HIS A 132 15.34 14.77 1.54
C HIS A 132 14.65 13.40 1.64
N ALA A 133 13.98 13.14 2.75
CA ALA A 133 13.24 11.91 2.97
C ALA A 133 12.11 11.73 1.93
N PHE A 134 11.39 12.81 1.53
CA PHE A 134 10.41 12.75 0.45
C PHE A 134 11.01 12.31 -0.87
N HIS A 135 12.19 12.81 -1.22
CA HIS A 135 12.87 12.43 -2.48
C HIS A 135 13.18 10.93 -2.51
N LEU A 136 13.67 10.37 -1.40
CA LEU A 136 13.98 8.93 -1.31
C LEU A 136 12.69 8.09 -1.27
N PHE A 137 11.72 8.51 -0.46
CA PHE A 137 10.49 7.75 -0.23
C PHE A 137 9.57 7.73 -1.45
N SER A 138 9.61 8.77 -2.29
CA SER A 138 8.74 8.89 -3.47
C SER A 138 8.91 7.74 -4.46
N PHE A 139 10.08 7.13 -4.54
CA PHE A 139 10.30 5.96 -5.39
C PHE A 139 9.49 4.73 -4.97
N ALA A 140 9.08 4.64 -3.70
CA ALA A 140 8.22 3.58 -3.23
C ALA A 140 6.83 3.61 -3.89
N PHE A 141 6.34 4.79 -4.29
CA PHE A 141 5.05 4.93 -4.96
C PHE A 141 5.00 4.28 -6.34
N LEU A 142 6.14 4.14 -7.03
CA LEU A 142 6.21 3.45 -8.31
C LEU A 142 5.74 1.99 -8.23
N LEU A 143 5.97 1.34 -7.10
CA LEU A 143 5.69 -0.08 -6.92
C LEU A 143 4.47 -0.34 -6.02
N ALA A 144 4.06 0.64 -5.21
CA ALA A 144 2.99 0.48 -4.23
C ALA A 144 1.66 0.10 -4.88
N GLY A 145 1.26 0.81 -5.92
CA GLY A 145 0.00 0.59 -6.64
C GLY A 145 -0.07 -0.81 -7.27
N PHE A 146 1.02 -1.31 -7.85
CA PHE A 146 1.06 -2.68 -8.40
C PHE A 146 0.75 -3.72 -7.34
N ASN A 147 1.37 -3.59 -6.17
CA ASN A 147 1.18 -4.53 -5.07
C ASN A 147 -0.26 -4.50 -4.53
N ILE A 148 -0.82 -3.30 -4.36
CA ILE A 148 -2.20 -3.11 -3.88
C ILE A 148 -3.18 -3.70 -4.88
N PHE A 149 -3.04 -3.35 -6.17
CA PHE A 149 -3.93 -3.84 -7.22
C PHE A 149 -3.84 -5.36 -7.39
N LEU A 150 -2.65 -5.95 -7.41
CA LEU A 150 -2.49 -7.41 -7.53
C LEU A 150 -3.11 -8.14 -6.35
N SER A 151 -2.89 -7.68 -5.11
CA SER A 151 -3.52 -8.26 -3.93
C SER A 151 -5.05 -8.21 -4.03
N SER A 152 -5.60 -7.05 -4.40
CA SER A 152 -7.05 -6.87 -4.60
C SER A 152 -7.60 -7.72 -5.75
N PHE A 153 -6.85 -7.84 -6.86
CA PHE A 153 -7.21 -8.68 -7.99
C PHE A 153 -7.38 -10.13 -7.59
N PHE A 154 -6.41 -10.72 -6.86
CA PHE A 154 -6.52 -12.09 -6.38
C PHE A 154 -7.63 -12.27 -5.34
N THR A 155 -7.88 -11.27 -4.50
CA THR A 155 -9.03 -11.28 -3.58
C THR A 155 -10.35 -11.32 -4.37
N ALA A 156 -10.47 -10.53 -5.44
CA ALA A 156 -11.65 -10.52 -6.31
C ALA A 156 -11.84 -11.83 -7.09
N LEU A 157 -10.77 -12.60 -7.33
CA LEU A 157 -10.82 -13.97 -7.85
C LEU A 157 -11.17 -15.01 -6.77
N ASN A 158 -11.55 -14.59 -5.56
CA ASN A 158 -11.82 -15.45 -4.41
C ASN A 158 -10.62 -16.35 -4.02
N ASN A 159 -9.40 -15.86 -4.27
CA ASN A 159 -8.15 -16.51 -3.90
C ASN A 159 -7.44 -15.76 -2.77
N GLY A 160 -8.08 -15.71 -1.60
CA GLY A 160 -7.58 -15.00 -0.41
C GLY A 160 -6.22 -15.51 0.07
N GLY A 161 -5.91 -16.81 -0.16
CA GLY A 161 -4.61 -17.38 0.21
C GLY A 161 -3.44 -16.74 -0.54
N VAL A 162 -3.57 -16.58 -1.87
CA VAL A 162 -2.54 -15.91 -2.69
C VAL A 162 -2.45 -14.42 -2.33
N SER A 163 -3.59 -13.75 -2.16
CA SER A 163 -3.63 -12.36 -1.74
C SER A 163 -2.95 -12.15 -0.38
N ALA A 164 -3.23 -13.01 0.60
CA ALA A 164 -2.59 -12.99 1.92
C ALA A 164 -1.07 -13.22 1.83
N ALA A 165 -0.63 -14.18 1.02
CA ALA A 165 0.79 -14.45 0.82
C ALA A 165 1.52 -13.26 0.22
N ILE A 166 0.96 -12.60 -0.83
CA ILE A 166 1.52 -11.41 -1.45
C ILE A 166 1.64 -10.28 -0.41
N SER A 167 0.57 -10.03 0.35
CA SER A 167 0.54 -8.98 1.36
C SER A 167 1.52 -9.24 2.50
N PHE A 168 1.59 -10.48 2.99
CA PHE A 168 2.49 -10.89 4.07
C PHE A 168 3.96 -10.78 3.66
N LEU A 169 4.32 -11.34 2.52
CA LEU A 169 5.70 -11.28 2.00
C LEU A 169 6.15 -9.84 1.78
N ARG A 170 5.31 -9.05 1.11
CA ARG A 170 5.61 -7.64 0.85
C ARG A 170 5.79 -6.84 2.13
N THR A 171 4.79 -6.88 3.02
CA THR A 171 4.72 -5.95 4.16
C THR A 171 5.56 -6.47 5.32
N LEU A 172 5.38 -7.72 5.75
CA LEU A 172 6.09 -8.20 6.93
C LEU A 172 7.51 -8.65 6.59
N VAL A 173 7.69 -9.52 5.61
CA VAL A 173 9.01 -10.13 5.37
C VAL A 173 9.99 -9.13 4.77
N PHE A 174 9.65 -8.52 3.64
CA PHE A 174 10.59 -7.63 2.95
C PHE A 174 10.82 -6.32 3.70
N GLN A 175 9.77 -5.69 4.24
CA GLN A 175 9.94 -4.43 4.96
C GLN A 175 10.62 -4.64 6.31
N ALA A 176 10.26 -5.67 7.10
CA ALA A 176 10.95 -5.97 8.34
C ALA A 176 12.43 -6.31 8.10
N ALA A 177 12.72 -7.14 7.09
CA ALA A 177 14.09 -7.45 6.72
C ALA A 177 14.87 -6.17 6.35
N SER A 178 14.28 -5.28 5.54
CA SER A 178 14.93 -4.02 5.16
C SER A 178 15.21 -3.13 6.38
N VAL A 179 14.25 -2.98 7.29
CA VAL A 179 14.41 -2.13 8.49
C VAL A 179 15.44 -2.68 9.46
N ILE A 180 15.60 -4.01 9.55
CA ILE A 180 16.54 -4.65 10.47
C ILE A 180 17.94 -4.76 9.87
N LEU A 181 18.05 -5.03 8.56
CA LEU A 181 19.34 -5.30 7.89
C LEU A 181 19.99 -4.06 7.32
N LEU A 182 19.21 -3.00 7.02
CA LEU A 182 19.69 -1.73 6.47
C LEU A 182 19.38 -0.59 7.46
N PRO A 183 20.16 -0.47 8.53
CA PRO A 183 19.99 0.56 9.54
C PRO A 183 20.40 1.93 9.02
#